data_293a793803519e887270f4756e235c16
#
_entry.id   293a793803519e887270f4756e235c16
#
_cell.length_a   1.000
_cell.length_b   1.000
_cell.length_c   1.000
_cell.angle_alpha   90.00
_cell.angle_beta   90.00
_cell.angle_gamma   90.00
#
_symmetry.space_group_name_H-M   'P 1'
#
loop_
_entity.id
_entity.type
_entity.pdbx_description
1 polymer ?
#
loop_
_entity_poly.entity_id
_entity_poly.type
_entity_poly.pdbx_seq_one_letter_code
_entity_poly.pdbx_strand_id
1 'polypeptide(L)'
;MTIKRIPILFLCLFVVNAIIGQSQPSPNKKMKILVHITQGPEDPTRAALAFLVAKSVVDEGHSVVLFLAGDGVNLFRSEVMESLTGLGTGKLKEHYDAIVKGGGKFYLSGMSSKARGITEDVLKDKPAEFAMPTVLVRLSIECDRIFVY
;
A
#
# COMPACT_ATOMS: atom_id res chain seq x y z
N MET A 1 81.76 -17.15 17.78
CA MET A 1 80.97 -15.89 17.78
C MET A 1 79.92 -16.04 16.76
N THR A 2 78.72 -16.51 17.16
CA THR A 2 77.71 -17.03 16.27
C THR A 2 76.50 -16.06 16.31
N ILE A 3 76.30 -15.34 15.22
CA ILE A 3 75.21 -14.37 15.06
C ILE A 3 73.96 -15.12 14.68
N LYS A 4 72.98 -15.20 15.59
CA LYS A 4 71.64 -15.74 15.32
C LYS A 4 70.83 -14.79 14.46
N ARG A 5 70.48 -15.19 13.25
CA ARG A 5 69.55 -14.48 12.39
C ARG A 5 68.14 -14.76 12.91
N ILE A 6 67.43 -13.72 13.30
CA ILE A 6 66.02 -13.72 13.65
C ILE A 6 65.23 -13.58 12.33
N PRO A 7 64.28 -14.45 12.03
CA PRO A 7 63.45 -14.33 10.82
C PRO A 7 62.41 -13.23 11.03
N ILE A 8 62.47 -12.20 10.21
CA ILE A 8 61.43 -11.19 10.03
C ILE A 8 60.33 -11.83 9.17
N LEU A 9 59.42 -12.54 9.82
CA LEU A 9 58.27 -13.11 9.15
C LEU A 9 57.06 -13.10 10.09
N PHE A 10 56.64 -11.94 10.59
CA PHE A 10 55.39 -11.83 11.37
C PHE A 10 54.83 -10.41 11.37
N LEU A 11 54.74 -9.75 10.24
CA LEU A 11 54.10 -8.44 10.17
C LEU A 11 53.37 -8.21 8.83
N CYS A 12 52.52 -9.13 8.41
CA CYS A 12 51.60 -8.89 7.28
C CYS A 12 50.28 -9.65 7.44
N LEU A 13 49.67 -9.61 8.64
CA LEU A 13 48.34 -10.24 8.81
C LEU A 13 47.38 -9.41 9.69
N PHE A 14 47.33 -8.11 9.49
CA PHE A 14 46.38 -7.28 10.24
C PHE A 14 45.90 -6.06 9.45
N VAL A 15 45.50 -6.19 8.20
CA VAL A 15 44.76 -5.12 7.51
C VAL A 15 43.87 -5.73 6.43
N VAL A 16 42.92 -6.62 6.78
CA VAL A 16 41.76 -6.93 5.93
C VAL A 16 40.55 -7.25 6.81
N ASN A 17 40.17 -6.30 7.66
CA ASN A 17 38.90 -6.37 8.36
C ASN A 17 38.26 -4.98 8.51
N ALA A 18 38.24 -4.23 7.47
CA ALA A 18 37.45 -3.01 7.46
C ALA A 18 36.87 -2.85 6.07
N ILE A 19 35.60 -2.87 6.01
CA ILE A 19 34.66 -2.52 4.93
C ILE A 19 33.85 -3.75 4.47
N ILE A 20 33.19 -4.44 5.42
CA ILE A 20 31.84 -4.84 5.15
C ILE A 20 31.00 -3.73 5.78
N GLY A 21 30.80 -2.66 5.02
CA GLY A 21 29.78 -1.68 5.31
C GLY A 21 28.45 -2.40 5.27
N GLN A 22 27.99 -2.87 6.42
CA GLN A 22 26.59 -3.22 6.60
C GLN A 22 25.83 -1.93 6.32
N SER A 23 25.27 -1.81 5.12
CA SER A 23 24.19 -0.86 4.86
C SER A 23 23.06 -1.24 5.80
N GLN A 24 23.03 -0.63 6.98
CA GLN A 24 21.84 -0.68 7.83
C GLN A 24 20.68 -0.19 6.97
N PRO A 25 19.57 -0.93 6.87
CA PRO A 25 18.40 -0.40 6.21
C PRO A 25 18.08 0.92 6.89
N SER A 26 18.08 2.00 6.13
CA SER A 26 17.67 3.32 6.61
C SER A 26 16.31 3.15 7.28
N PRO A 27 16.03 3.81 8.43
CA PRO A 27 14.73 3.73 9.08
C PRO A 27 13.68 4.04 8.03
N ASN A 28 12.77 3.07 7.82
CA ASN A 28 11.86 3.06 6.66
C ASN A 28 11.02 4.33 6.71
N LYS A 29 11.35 5.30 5.85
CA LYS A 29 10.63 6.58 5.79
C LYS A 29 9.16 6.26 5.55
N LYS A 30 8.29 6.71 6.46
CA LYS A 30 6.85 6.54 6.29
C LYS A 30 6.40 7.22 5.00
N MET A 31 5.85 6.45 4.07
CA MET A 31 5.36 6.92 2.78
C MET A 31 3.84 7.10 2.79
N LYS A 32 3.33 7.95 1.90
CA LYS A 32 1.92 8.10 1.57
C LYS A 32 1.67 7.44 0.22
N ILE A 33 0.78 6.46 0.18
CA ILE A 33 0.54 5.64 -1.01
C ILE A 33 -0.91 5.79 -1.47
N LEU A 34 -1.09 6.07 -2.76
CA LEU A 34 -2.39 6.10 -3.43
C LEU A 34 -2.65 4.75 -4.09
N VAL A 35 -3.80 4.14 -3.81
CA VAL A 35 -4.31 3.00 -4.56
C VAL A 35 -5.54 3.47 -5.34
N HIS A 36 -5.39 3.58 -6.66
CA HIS A 36 -6.48 3.95 -7.57
C HIS A 36 -7.15 2.69 -8.10
N ILE A 37 -8.45 2.55 -7.90
CA ILE A 37 -9.23 1.36 -8.21
C ILE A 37 -10.34 1.72 -9.18
N THR A 38 -10.34 1.09 -10.35
CA THR A 38 -11.38 1.23 -11.36
C THR A 38 -12.19 -0.05 -11.54
N GLN A 39 -11.63 -1.20 -11.10
CA GLN A 39 -12.22 -2.51 -11.20
C GLN A 39 -13.29 -2.70 -10.12
N GLY A 40 -14.44 -3.21 -10.51
CA GLY A 40 -15.58 -3.48 -9.65
C GLY A 40 -15.75 -4.98 -9.35
N PRO A 41 -16.95 -5.37 -8.90
CA PRO A 41 -17.24 -6.76 -8.52
C PRO A 41 -17.24 -7.77 -9.67
N GLU A 42 -17.21 -7.31 -10.92
CA GLU A 42 -17.11 -8.13 -12.13
C GLU A 42 -15.76 -8.86 -12.26
N ASP A 43 -14.69 -8.34 -11.61
CA ASP A 43 -13.42 -9.03 -11.44
C ASP A 43 -13.09 -9.09 -9.94
N PRO A 44 -13.65 -10.05 -9.21
CA PRO A 44 -13.54 -10.10 -7.75
C PRO A 44 -12.11 -10.33 -7.28
N THR A 45 -11.30 -11.02 -8.05
CA THR A 45 -9.90 -11.27 -7.71
C THR A 45 -9.08 -9.98 -7.77
N ARG A 46 -9.25 -9.19 -8.84
CA ARG A 46 -8.53 -7.92 -9.02
C ARG A 46 -9.02 -6.87 -8.03
N ALA A 47 -10.32 -6.82 -7.78
CA ALA A 47 -10.90 -5.94 -6.77
C ALA A 47 -10.37 -6.24 -5.36
N ALA A 48 -10.39 -7.52 -4.93
CA ALA A 48 -9.84 -7.91 -3.64
C ALA A 48 -8.32 -7.72 -3.56
N LEU A 49 -7.58 -7.94 -4.65
CA LEU A 49 -6.13 -7.70 -4.71
C LEU A 49 -5.78 -6.22 -4.43
N ALA A 50 -6.55 -5.29 -4.98
CA ALA A 50 -6.34 -3.86 -4.73
C ALA A 50 -6.44 -3.52 -3.23
N PHE A 51 -7.44 -4.09 -2.54
CA PHE A 51 -7.61 -3.91 -1.10
C PHE A 51 -6.55 -4.66 -0.29
N LEU A 52 -6.13 -5.86 -0.72
CA LEU A 52 -5.04 -6.60 -0.10
C LEU A 52 -3.72 -5.81 -0.15
N VAL A 53 -3.41 -5.19 -1.30
CA VAL A 53 -2.22 -4.33 -1.43
C VAL A 53 -2.34 -3.09 -0.55
N ALA A 54 -3.51 -2.44 -0.51
CA ALA A 54 -3.74 -1.31 0.39
C ALA A 54 -3.58 -1.69 1.88
N LYS A 55 -4.07 -2.89 2.27
CA LYS A 55 -3.83 -3.45 3.61
C LYS A 55 -2.34 -3.66 3.88
N SER A 56 -1.60 -4.23 2.91
CA SER A 56 -0.15 -4.45 3.05
C SER A 56 0.62 -3.14 3.24
N VAL A 57 0.19 -2.05 2.60
CA VAL A 57 0.75 -0.70 2.84
C VAL A 57 0.61 -0.29 4.31
N VAL A 58 -0.54 -0.57 4.92
CA VAL A 58 -0.79 -0.30 6.34
C VAL A 58 0.07 -1.19 7.22
N ASP A 59 0.13 -2.49 6.92
CA ASP A 59 0.90 -3.48 7.69
C ASP A 59 2.40 -3.13 7.72
N GLU A 60 2.92 -2.56 6.62
CA GLU A 60 4.31 -2.06 6.52
C GLU A 60 4.52 -0.68 7.20
N GLY A 61 3.50 -0.15 7.87
CA GLY A 61 3.58 1.11 8.63
C GLY A 61 3.45 2.38 7.79
N HIS A 62 3.07 2.27 6.53
CA HIS A 62 2.84 3.40 5.63
C HIS A 62 1.39 3.92 5.72
N SER A 63 1.13 5.11 5.19
CA SER A 63 -0.23 5.65 5.07
C SER A 63 -0.80 5.35 3.69
N VAL A 64 -2.07 4.98 3.64
CA VAL A 64 -2.76 4.65 2.40
C VAL A 64 -3.99 5.54 2.18
N VAL A 65 -4.20 5.91 0.93
CA VAL A 65 -5.43 6.55 0.43
C VAL A 65 -5.92 5.73 -0.75
N LEU A 66 -7.19 5.39 -0.76
CA LEU A 66 -7.81 4.70 -1.88
C LEU A 66 -8.71 5.69 -2.65
N PHE A 67 -8.59 5.71 -3.97
CA PHE A 67 -9.50 6.45 -4.83
C PHE A 67 -10.22 5.46 -5.77
N LEU A 68 -11.53 5.36 -5.62
CA LEU A 68 -12.38 4.45 -6.38
C LEU A 68 -13.10 5.22 -7.48
N ALA A 69 -13.02 4.74 -8.72
CA ALA A 69 -13.71 5.31 -9.86
C ALA A 69 -14.30 4.19 -10.75
N GLY A 70 -15.03 4.57 -11.78
CA GLY A 70 -15.66 3.57 -12.66
C GLY A 70 -16.49 2.56 -11.87
N ASP A 71 -16.35 1.28 -12.18
CA ASP A 71 -17.06 0.19 -11.51
C ASP A 71 -16.54 -0.08 -10.09
N GLY A 72 -15.34 0.39 -9.76
CA GLY A 72 -14.76 0.29 -8.43
C GLY A 72 -15.60 0.90 -7.32
N VAL A 73 -16.45 1.92 -7.60
CA VAL A 73 -17.34 2.51 -6.59
C VAL A 73 -18.38 1.51 -6.06
N ASN A 74 -18.75 0.49 -6.86
CA ASN A 74 -19.70 -0.54 -6.44
C ASN A 74 -19.15 -1.41 -5.30
N LEU A 75 -17.84 -1.44 -5.07
CA LEU A 75 -17.21 -2.17 -3.97
C LEU A 75 -17.64 -1.63 -2.59
N PHE A 76 -18.18 -0.41 -2.55
CA PHE A 76 -18.69 0.19 -1.31
C PHE A 76 -20.14 -0.15 -0.97
N ARG A 77 -20.88 -0.81 -1.88
CA ARG A 77 -22.20 -1.38 -1.56
C ARG A 77 -22.04 -2.44 -0.48
N SER A 78 -22.89 -2.43 0.53
CA SER A 78 -22.77 -3.33 1.68
C SER A 78 -22.81 -4.80 1.26
N GLU A 79 -23.74 -5.16 0.36
CA GLU A 79 -23.86 -6.52 -0.17
C GLU A 79 -22.60 -6.98 -0.94
N VAL A 80 -21.92 -6.08 -1.66
CA VAL A 80 -20.68 -6.38 -2.37
C VAL A 80 -19.53 -6.49 -1.37
N MET A 81 -19.41 -5.51 -0.47
CA MET A 81 -18.34 -5.46 0.53
C MET A 81 -18.32 -6.73 1.39
N GLU A 82 -19.48 -7.21 1.82
CA GLU A 82 -19.61 -8.39 2.71
C GLU A 82 -19.41 -9.73 1.98
N SER A 83 -19.81 -9.82 0.70
CA SER A 83 -19.82 -11.10 -0.02
C SER A 83 -18.61 -11.33 -0.91
N LEU A 84 -17.94 -10.26 -1.38
CA LEU A 84 -16.87 -10.38 -2.39
C LEU A 84 -15.64 -11.10 -1.83
N THR A 85 -15.27 -12.18 -2.51
CA THR A 85 -14.06 -12.94 -2.22
C THR A 85 -13.29 -13.16 -3.51
N GLY A 86 -12.02 -12.76 -3.54
CA GLY A 86 -11.15 -12.98 -4.69
C GLY A 86 -10.42 -14.32 -4.60
N LEU A 87 -10.19 -14.96 -5.75
CA LEU A 87 -9.43 -16.20 -5.81
C LEU A 87 -7.97 -15.96 -5.41
N GLY A 88 -7.55 -16.56 -4.30
CA GLY A 88 -6.19 -16.39 -3.76
C GLY A 88 -5.91 -15.03 -3.10
N THR A 89 -6.85 -14.09 -3.12
CA THR A 89 -6.68 -12.75 -2.55
C THR A 89 -7.55 -12.49 -1.31
N GLY A 90 -8.43 -13.42 -0.95
CA GLY A 90 -9.22 -13.35 0.27
C GLY A 90 -10.47 -12.46 0.19
N LYS A 91 -11.04 -12.15 1.34
CA LYS A 91 -12.28 -11.40 1.46
C LYS A 91 -12.04 -9.89 1.45
N LEU A 92 -12.80 -9.17 0.62
CA LEU A 92 -12.73 -7.72 0.50
C LEU A 92 -12.96 -7.04 1.86
N LYS A 93 -13.96 -7.49 2.62
CA LYS A 93 -14.34 -6.92 3.92
C LYS A 93 -13.19 -6.98 4.94
N GLU A 94 -12.48 -8.11 5.01
CA GLU A 94 -11.37 -8.27 5.94
C GLU A 94 -10.23 -7.28 5.64
N HIS A 95 -9.95 -7.05 4.37
CA HIS A 95 -8.94 -6.06 3.95
C HIS A 95 -9.42 -4.64 4.24
N TYR A 96 -10.69 -4.32 3.92
CA TYR A 96 -11.30 -3.03 4.22
C TYR A 96 -11.20 -2.70 5.71
N ASP A 97 -11.59 -3.62 6.59
CA ASP A 97 -11.55 -3.40 8.04
C ASP A 97 -10.14 -3.14 8.56
N ALA A 98 -9.15 -3.86 8.04
CA ALA A 98 -7.75 -3.65 8.39
C ALA A 98 -7.25 -2.26 7.93
N ILE A 99 -7.64 -1.83 6.72
CA ILE A 99 -7.30 -0.49 6.19
C ILE A 99 -7.93 0.60 7.06
N VAL A 100 -9.22 0.46 7.42
CA VAL A 100 -9.93 1.41 8.30
C VAL A 100 -9.24 1.48 9.67
N LYS A 101 -8.95 0.33 10.27
CA LYS A 101 -8.24 0.25 11.55
C LYS A 101 -6.87 0.94 11.50
N GLY A 102 -6.19 0.87 10.36
CA GLY A 102 -4.91 1.54 10.12
C GLY A 102 -5.01 3.01 9.73
N GLY A 103 -6.21 3.60 9.73
CA GLY A 103 -6.44 5.01 9.42
C GLY A 103 -6.44 5.33 7.92
N GLY A 104 -6.64 4.33 7.06
CA GLY A 104 -6.79 4.52 5.62
C GLY A 104 -8.03 5.35 5.29
N LYS A 105 -7.94 6.15 4.23
CA LYS A 105 -9.03 7.02 3.75
C LYS A 105 -9.48 6.59 2.37
N PHE A 106 -10.77 6.79 2.11
CA PHE A 106 -11.40 6.38 0.85
C PHE A 106 -12.08 7.58 0.19
N TYR A 107 -11.82 7.71 -1.10
CA TYR A 107 -12.48 8.67 -1.97
C TYR A 107 -13.21 7.92 -3.07
N LEU A 108 -14.49 8.21 -3.27
CA LEU A 108 -15.29 7.68 -4.36
C LEU A 108 -15.52 8.78 -5.39
N SER A 109 -15.22 8.51 -6.67
CA SER A 109 -15.56 9.44 -7.74
C SER A 109 -17.04 9.78 -7.71
N GLY A 110 -17.38 11.04 -7.44
CA GLY A 110 -18.77 11.50 -7.39
C GLY A 110 -19.51 11.29 -8.71
N MET A 111 -18.83 11.45 -9.84
CA MET A 111 -19.41 11.21 -11.18
C MET A 111 -19.71 9.71 -11.39
N SER A 112 -18.76 8.83 -11.05
CA SER A 112 -18.94 7.38 -11.17
C SER A 112 -20.03 6.88 -10.22
N SER A 113 -20.06 7.41 -9.00
CA SER A 113 -21.06 7.10 -7.98
C SER A 113 -22.45 7.50 -8.43
N LYS A 114 -22.63 8.74 -8.91
CA LYS A 114 -23.92 9.21 -9.44
C LYS A 114 -24.43 8.34 -10.58
N ALA A 115 -23.56 7.99 -11.54
CA ALA A 115 -23.92 7.15 -12.67
C ALA A 115 -24.36 5.74 -12.29
N ARG A 116 -23.95 5.26 -11.09
CA ARG A 116 -24.25 3.90 -10.57
C ARG A 116 -25.23 3.89 -9.39
N GLY A 117 -25.84 5.04 -9.08
CA GLY A 117 -26.81 5.15 -7.99
C GLY A 117 -26.20 4.93 -6.60
N ILE A 118 -24.91 5.22 -6.43
CA ILE A 118 -24.25 5.24 -5.12
C ILE A 118 -24.54 6.60 -4.48
N THR A 119 -25.22 6.56 -3.34
CA THR A 119 -25.66 7.76 -2.57
C THR A 119 -24.89 7.88 -1.26
N GLU A 120 -25.11 8.97 -0.53
CA GLU A 120 -24.51 9.21 0.80
C GLU A 120 -24.82 8.08 1.80
N ASP A 121 -25.95 7.42 1.68
CA ASP A 121 -26.31 6.30 2.56
C ASP A 121 -25.32 5.13 2.47
N VAL A 122 -24.70 4.93 1.30
CA VAL A 122 -23.67 3.89 1.10
C VAL A 122 -22.39 4.23 1.87
N LEU A 123 -22.13 5.51 2.12
CA LEU A 123 -20.94 6.00 2.83
C LEU A 123 -21.16 6.13 4.34
N LYS A 124 -22.41 6.00 4.80
CA LYS A 124 -22.73 6.17 6.21
C LYS A 124 -21.86 5.23 7.07
N ASP A 125 -21.30 5.79 8.14
CA ASP A 125 -20.43 5.09 9.10
C ASP A 125 -19.14 4.51 8.49
N LYS A 126 -18.74 4.97 7.28
CA LYS A 126 -17.48 4.60 6.62
C LYS A 126 -16.56 5.82 6.52
N PRO A 127 -15.24 5.67 6.67
CA PRO A 127 -14.26 6.77 6.49
C PRO A 127 -14.07 7.09 5.01
N ALA A 128 -15.16 7.45 4.33
CA ALA A 128 -15.22 7.64 2.88
C ALA A 128 -15.99 8.90 2.53
N GLU A 129 -15.60 9.55 1.42
CA GLU A 129 -16.30 10.73 0.90
C GLU A 129 -16.34 10.72 -0.63
N PHE A 130 -17.32 11.41 -1.20
CA PHE A 130 -17.35 11.64 -2.64
C PHE A 130 -16.32 12.69 -3.03
N ALA A 131 -15.66 12.47 -4.16
CA ALA A 131 -14.60 13.34 -4.65
C ALA A 131 -14.71 13.62 -6.16
N MET A 132 -14.26 14.82 -6.52
CA MET A 132 -14.13 15.22 -7.92
C MET A 132 -12.79 14.74 -8.50
N PRO A 133 -12.63 14.65 -9.83
CA PRO A 133 -11.38 14.26 -10.48
C PRO A 133 -10.16 15.09 -10.05
N THR A 134 -10.36 16.35 -9.71
CA THR A 134 -9.31 17.24 -9.18
C THR A 134 -8.67 16.72 -7.89
N VAL A 135 -9.44 15.98 -7.07
CA VAL A 135 -8.92 15.33 -5.86
C VAL A 135 -7.96 14.20 -6.22
N LEU A 136 -8.30 13.39 -7.24
CA LEU A 136 -7.40 12.34 -7.73
C LEU A 136 -6.07 12.93 -8.22
N VAL A 137 -6.13 14.01 -9.01
CA VAL A 137 -4.92 14.69 -9.50
C VAL A 137 -4.08 15.20 -8.33
N ARG A 138 -4.70 15.86 -7.36
CA ARG A 138 -3.99 16.33 -6.15
C ARG A 138 -3.35 15.18 -5.38
N LEU A 139 -4.08 14.10 -5.13
CA LEU A 139 -3.56 12.92 -4.44
C LEU A 139 -2.38 12.28 -5.21
N SER A 140 -2.44 12.25 -6.55
CA SER A 140 -1.36 11.71 -7.37
C SER A 140 -0.07 12.53 -7.29
N ILE A 141 -0.17 13.82 -6.98
CA ILE A 141 0.98 14.71 -6.77
C ILE A 141 1.51 14.60 -5.34
N GLU A 142 0.61 14.46 -4.36
CA GLU A 142 0.96 14.43 -2.93
C GLU A 142 1.49 13.08 -2.45
N CYS A 143 1.15 11.98 -3.14
CA CYS A 143 1.55 10.63 -2.72
C CYS A 143 2.91 10.25 -3.28
N ASP A 144 3.70 9.54 -2.46
CA ASP A 144 5.04 9.08 -2.86
C ASP A 144 4.99 7.98 -3.93
N ARG A 145 3.94 7.16 -3.95
CA ARG A 145 3.71 6.06 -4.91
C ARG A 145 2.24 5.89 -5.24
N ILE A 146 1.97 5.35 -6.42
CA ILE A 146 0.62 5.08 -6.92
C ILE A 146 0.57 3.64 -7.42
N PHE A 147 -0.44 2.88 -6.96
CA PHE A 147 -0.85 1.61 -7.54
C PHE A 147 -2.19 1.79 -8.25
N VAL A 148 -2.37 1.10 -9.38
CA VAL A 148 -3.60 1.19 -10.19
C VAL A 148 -4.14 -0.21 -10.48
N TYR A 149 -5.43 -0.42 -10.23
CA TYR A 149 -6.15 -1.67 -10.42
C TYR A 149 -7.45 -1.47 -11.21
#